data_a70364dca9e4684a32522dfc2ce2c961
#
_entry.id   a70364dca9e4684a32522dfc2ce2c961
#
_cell.length_a   1.000
_cell.length_b   1.000
_cell.length_c   1.000
_cell.angle_alpha   90.00
_cell.angle_beta   90.00
_cell.angle_gamma   90.00
#
_symmetry.space_group_name_H-M   'P 1'
#
loop_
_entity.id
_entity.type
_entity.pdbx_description
1 polymer ?
#
loop_
_entity_poly.entity_id
_entity_poly.type
_entity_poly.pdbx_seq_one_letter_code
_entity_poly.pdbx_strand_id
1 'polypeptide(L)'
;MRPMVSIQNYILFFGLFLWAASAFAWEGTVARVLDGDSFRVRQGGQLVTIRLYGIDCPEYGQAAWREAKEGVSDLIEGKKVTVEPMDTDQYGRVVALVGIRGRSVNGELVRRGLAWVYPRYCKAQPLCRGLDELEEAARTERLGIWRDRQSVPPWVWKRGKH
;
A
#
# COMPACT_ATOMS: atom_id res chain seq x y z
N MET A 1 -69.35 -32.92 2.93
CA MET A 1 -67.89 -33.09 3.21
C MET A 1 -67.09 -32.32 2.15
N ARG A 2 -66.56 -31.19 2.50
CA ARG A 2 -65.65 -30.43 1.62
C ARG A 2 -64.23 -30.61 2.14
N PRO A 3 -63.22 -30.90 1.28
CA PRO A 3 -61.87 -31.04 1.74
C PRO A 3 -61.26 -29.65 1.99
N MET A 4 -60.63 -29.50 3.16
CA MET A 4 -59.77 -28.33 3.52
C MET A 4 -58.50 -28.33 2.67
N VAL A 5 -58.30 -27.24 1.93
CA VAL A 5 -57.05 -26.99 1.21
C VAL A 5 -56.05 -26.38 2.20
N SER A 6 -54.99 -27.13 2.47
CA SER A 6 -53.84 -26.66 3.28
C SER A 6 -53.01 -25.67 2.47
N ILE A 7 -52.95 -24.43 2.95
CA ILE A 7 -52.08 -23.40 2.38
C ILE A 7 -50.70 -23.62 2.97
N GLN A 8 -49.78 -24.17 2.15
CA GLN A 8 -48.39 -24.37 2.48
C GLN A 8 -47.63 -23.05 2.29
N ASN A 9 -47.22 -22.44 3.38
CA ASN A 9 -46.43 -21.21 3.38
C ASN A 9 -45.04 -21.48 2.79
N TYR A 10 -44.81 -21.03 1.56
CA TYR A 10 -43.46 -20.94 0.97
C TYR A 10 -42.75 -19.71 1.53
N ILE A 11 -41.89 -19.91 2.51
CA ILE A 11 -40.94 -18.89 2.97
C ILE A 11 -39.85 -18.80 1.89
N LEU A 12 -39.92 -17.76 1.07
CA LEU A 12 -38.86 -17.39 0.14
C LEU A 12 -37.67 -16.84 0.96
N PHE A 13 -36.67 -17.68 1.14
CA PHE A 13 -35.36 -17.24 1.63
C PHE A 13 -34.70 -16.39 0.52
N PHE A 14 -34.81 -15.07 0.63
CA PHE A 14 -34.04 -14.14 -0.17
C PHE A 14 -32.62 -14.13 0.41
N GLY A 15 -31.75 -15.02 -0.12
CA GLY A 15 -30.35 -15.05 0.22
C GLY A 15 -29.68 -13.73 -0.20
N LEU A 16 -29.35 -12.88 0.75
CA LEU A 16 -28.48 -11.72 0.52
C LEU A 16 -27.09 -12.25 0.11
N PHE A 17 -26.82 -12.32 -1.19
CA PHE A 17 -25.47 -12.51 -1.71
C PHE A 17 -24.69 -11.23 -1.42
N LEU A 18 -23.98 -11.19 -0.29
CA LEU A 18 -22.91 -10.24 -0.05
C LEU A 18 -21.80 -10.52 -1.06
N TRP A 19 -21.80 -9.79 -2.15
CA TRP A 19 -20.70 -9.77 -3.10
C TRP A 19 -19.52 -9.09 -2.40
N ALA A 20 -18.62 -9.89 -1.83
CA ALA A 20 -17.32 -9.40 -1.42
C ALA A 20 -16.63 -8.91 -2.71
N ALA A 21 -16.56 -7.61 -2.89
CA ALA A 21 -15.78 -7.01 -3.97
C ALA A 21 -14.29 -7.34 -3.68
N SER A 22 -13.82 -8.47 -4.21
CA SER A 22 -12.40 -8.75 -4.27
C SER A 22 -11.77 -7.63 -5.09
N ALA A 23 -10.97 -6.79 -4.46
CA ALA A 23 -10.19 -5.78 -5.15
C ALA A 23 -9.18 -6.51 -6.05
N PHE A 24 -9.52 -6.68 -7.33
CA PHE A 24 -8.63 -7.32 -8.29
C PHE A 24 -7.40 -6.44 -8.53
N ALA A 25 -6.23 -7.06 -8.54
CA ALA A 25 -5.01 -6.42 -8.98
C ALA A 25 -5.16 -5.97 -10.45
N TRP A 26 -4.66 -4.79 -10.76
CA TRP A 26 -4.70 -4.22 -12.10
C TRP A 26 -3.34 -3.66 -12.52
N GLU A 27 -3.14 -3.46 -13.80
CA GLU A 27 -1.89 -2.94 -14.35
C GLU A 27 -2.04 -1.50 -14.84
N GLY A 28 -0.97 -0.73 -14.71
CA GLY A 28 -0.90 0.62 -15.23
C GLY A 28 0.54 1.10 -15.36
N THR A 29 0.72 2.26 -15.98
CA THR A 29 2.04 2.88 -16.13
C THR A 29 2.19 4.02 -15.13
N VAL A 30 3.28 4.04 -14.37
CA VAL A 30 3.60 5.13 -13.44
C VAL A 30 3.87 6.39 -14.24
N ALA A 31 3.00 7.38 -14.09
CA ALA A 31 3.08 8.64 -14.82
C ALA A 31 4.00 9.65 -14.13
N ARG A 32 4.03 9.65 -12.78
CA ARG A 32 4.84 10.56 -11.98
C ARG A 32 4.94 10.08 -10.53
N VAL A 33 6.14 10.14 -9.97
CA VAL A 33 6.40 9.99 -8.55
C VAL A 33 6.21 11.34 -7.84
N LEU A 34 5.41 11.36 -6.77
CA LEU A 34 5.11 12.54 -5.97
C LEU A 34 6.11 12.66 -4.80
N ASP A 35 6.27 11.56 -4.07
CA ASP A 35 7.22 11.41 -2.96
C ASP A 35 7.67 9.94 -2.83
N GLY A 36 8.36 9.58 -1.74
CA GLY A 36 8.93 8.25 -1.55
C GLY A 36 7.94 7.09 -1.50
N ASP A 37 6.64 7.36 -1.28
CA ASP A 37 5.62 6.32 -1.13
C ASP A 37 4.29 6.66 -1.80
N SER A 38 4.24 7.77 -2.56
CA SER A 38 3.05 8.19 -3.29
C SER A 38 3.39 8.57 -4.73
N PHE A 39 2.58 8.09 -5.67
CA PHE A 39 2.78 8.31 -7.10
C PHE A 39 1.46 8.19 -7.87
N ARG A 40 1.45 8.63 -9.11
CA ARG A 40 0.30 8.54 -10.01
C ARG A 40 0.51 7.46 -11.04
N VAL A 41 -0.49 6.60 -11.20
CA VAL A 41 -0.51 5.53 -12.20
C VAL A 41 -1.60 5.81 -13.22
N ARG A 42 -1.27 5.69 -14.50
CA ARG A 42 -2.24 5.76 -15.61
C ARG A 42 -2.85 4.39 -15.83
N GLN A 43 -4.17 4.31 -15.67
CA GLN A 43 -4.98 3.12 -15.92
C GLN A 43 -6.12 3.52 -16.85
N GLY A 44 -6.24 2.89 -18.03
CA GLY A 44 -7.36 3.14 -18.95
C GLY A 44 -7.60 4.62 -19.29
N GLY A 45 -6.54 5.45 -19.37
CA GLY A 45 -6.64 6.90 -19.62
C GLY A 45 -6.82 7.77 -18.37
N GLN A 46 -7.16 7.21 -17.22
CA GLN A 46 -7.30 7.93 -15.96
C GLN A 46 -6.01 7.92 -15.14
N LEU A 47 -5.80 8.94 -14.32
CA LEU A 47 -4.71 9.01 -13.35
C LEU A 47 -5.23 8.65 -11.96
N VAL A 48 -4.73 7.56 -11.41
CA VAL A 48 -5.03 7.09 -10.06
C VAL A 48 -3.84 7.41 -9.16
N THR A 49 -4.09 8.05 -8.02
CA THR A 49 -3.03 8.31 -7.03
C THR A 49 -2.92 7.11 -6.09
N ILE A 50 -1.73 6.56 -6.01
CA ILE A 50 -1.38 5.40 -5.17
C ILE A 50 -0.61 5.88 -3.95
N ARG A 51 -0.89 5.27 -2.80
CA ARG A 51 -0.11 5.32 -1.56
C ARG A 51 0.33 3.89 -1.23
N LEU A 52 1.62 3.67 -1.05
CA LEU A 52 2.12 2.34 -0.73
C LEU A 52 1.62 1.88 0.65
N TYR A 53 1.05 0.66 0.69
CA TYR A 53 0.49 0.05 1.90
C TYR A 53 1.59 -0.32 2.89
N GLY A 54 1.32 -0.08 4.17
CA GLY A 54 2.10 -0.61 5.30
C GLY A 54 3.47 0.03 5.52
N ILE A 55 3.89 0.99 4.68
CA ILE A 55 5.18 1.68 4.81
C ILE A 55 5.00 3.20 4.84
N ASP A 56 6.03 3.90 5.34
CA ASP A 56 6.10 5.36 5.36
C ASP A 56 7.52 5.81 5.03
N CYS A 57 7.66 6.66 4.03
CA CYS A 57 8.96 7.21 3.60
C CYS A 57 9.25 8.56 4.25
N PRO A 58 10.52 8.99 4.30
CA PRO A 58 10.87 10.32 4.79
C PRO A 58 10.05 11.41 4.11
N GLU A 59 9.54 12.35 4.91
CA GLU A 59 8.75 13.48 4.47
C GLU A 59 9.62 14.59 3.87
N TYR A 60 9.01 15.47 3.08
CA TYR A 60 9.69 16.65 2.54
C TYR A 60 10.39 17.44 3.65
N GLY A 61 11.69 17.68 3.46
CA GLY A 61 12.55 18.37 4.43
C GLY A 61 13.05 17.49 5.57
N GLN A 62 12.67 16.22 5.65
CA GLN A 62 13.28 15.24 6.53
C GLN A 62 14.57 14.69 5.90
N ALA A 63 15.52 14.25 6.74
CA ALA A 63 16.70 13.56 6.23
C ALA A 63 16.34 12.37 5.33
N ALA A 64 17.12 12.14 4.27
CA ALA A 64 16.92 11.07 3.28
C ALA A 64 15.63 11.14 2.43
N TRP A 65 14.80 12.19 2.50
CA TRP A 65 13.58 12.28 1.69
C TRP A 65 13.87 12.28 0.18
N ARG A 66 14.96 12.94 -0.25
CA ARG A 66 15.37 12.94 -1.66
C ARG A 66 15.80 11.55 -2.10
N GLU A 67 16.63 10.88 -1.30
CA GLU A 67 17.10 9.53 -1.57
C GLU A 67 15.93 8.55 -1.70
N ALA A 68 14.91 8.65 -0.82
CA ALA A 68 13.72 7.83 -0.91
C ALA A 68 12.91 8.12 -2.18
N LYS A 69 12.69 9.40 -2.51
CA LYS A 69 11.96 9.80 -3.71
C LYS A 69 12.68 9.40 -5.00
N GLU A 70 13.98 9.62 -5.08
CA GLU A 70 14.81 9.20 -6.21
C GLU A 70 14.83 7.68 -6.34
N GLY A 71 14.99 6.96 -5.23
CA GLY A 71 14.99 5.51 -5.21
C GLY A 71 13.70 4.89 -5.72
N VAL A 72 12.54 5.48 -5.39
CA VAL A 72 11.27 5.01 -5.96
C VAL A 72 11.11 5.44 -7.43
N SER A 73 11.53 6.66 -7.81
CA SER A 73 11.50 7.09 -9.20
C SER A 73 12.31 6.17 -10.11
N ASP A 74 13.54 5.86 -9.73
CA ASP A 74 14.41 4.92 -10.48
C ASP A 74 13.79 3.53 -10.59
N LEU A 75 13.07 3.12 -9.56
CA LEU A 75 12.45 1.79 -9.52
C LEU A 75 11.24 1.69 -10.45
N ILE A 76 10.34 2.70 -10.46
CA ILE A 76 9.02 2.55 -11.09
C ILE A 76 8.61 3.66 -12.07
N GLU A 77 9.21 4.86 -12.08
CA GLU A 77 8.73 5.96 -12.92
C GLU A 77 8.80 5.61 -14.42
N GLY A 78 7.73 5.88 -15.14
CA GLY A 78 7.58 5.54 -16.56
C GLY A 78 7.39 4.04 -16.84
N LYS A 79 7.38 3.17 -15.81
CA LYS A 79 7.31 1.72 -15.97
C LYS A 79 5.90 1.19 -15.72
N LYS A 80 5.62 0.02 -16.29
CA LYS A 80 4.40 -0.75 -16.03
C LYS A 80 4.49 -1.44 -14.67
N VAL A 81 3.46 -1.26 -13.85
CA VAL A 81 3.35 -1.85 -12.50
C VAL A 81 2.02 -2.58 -12.36
N THR A 82 1.98 -3.56 -11.47
CA THR A 82 0.77 -4.19 -10.98
C THR A 82 0.37 -3.54 -9.66
N VAL A 83 -0.87 -3.11 -9.54
CA VAL A 83 -1.43 -2.47 -8.34
C VAL A 83 -2.45 -3.42 -7.74
N GLU A 84 -2.26 -3.81 -6.49
CA GLU A 84 -3.20 -4.60 -5.70
C GLU A 84 -3.79 -3.69 -4.61
N PRO A 85 -5.03 -3.19 -4.80
CA PRO A 85 -5.68 -2.32 -3.83
C PRO A 85 -5.92 -3.04 -2.51
N MET A 86 -5.57 -2.38 -1.40
CA MET A 86 -5.82 -2.84 -0.04
C MET A 86 -6.88 -1.99 0.67
N ASP A 87 -6.91 -0.67 0.37
CA ASP A 87 -7.80 0.30 1.01
C ASP A 87 -7.88 1.59 0.16
N THR A 88 -8.73 2.52 0.58
CA THR A 88 -8.74 3.91 0.08
C THR A 88 -8.67 4.86 1.27
N ASP A 89 -7.72 5.78 1.25
CA ASP A 89 -7.54 6.70 2.37
C ASP A 89 -8.52 7.89 2.32
N GLN A 90 -8.52 8.68 3.40
CA GLN A 90 -9.40 9.85 3.54
C GLN A 90 -9.16 10.94 2.48
N TYR A 91 -8.06 10.88 1.72
CA TYR A 91 -7.73 11.82 0.64
C TYR A 91 -8.09 11.24 -0.74
N GLY A 92 -8.72 10.06 -0.79
CA GLY A 92 -9.11 9.38 -2.02
C GLY A 92 -7.95 8.69 -2.75
N ARG A 93 -6.79 8.49 -2.10
CA ARG A 93 -5.69 7.71 -2.68
C ARG A 93 -5.97 6.22 -2.50
N VAL A 94 -5.66 5.43 -3.51
CA VAL A 94 -5.67 3.96 -3.40
C VAL A 94 -4.45 3.52 -2.59
N VAL A 95 -4.68 2.94 -1.42
CA VAL A 95 -3.63 2.33 -0.60
C VAL A 95 -3.39 0.92 -1.15
N ALA A 96 -2.17 0.61 -1.62
CA ALA A 96 -1.94 -0.60 -2.39
C ALA A 96 -0.59 -1.27 -2.13
N LEU A 97 -0.55 -2.56 -2.41
CA LEU A 97 0.68 -3.26 -2.75
C LEU A 97 0.98 -3.05 -4.22
N VAL A 98 2.24 -2.80 -4.52
CA VAL A 98 2.66 -2.55 -5.89
C VAL A 98 3.78 -3.50 -6.30
N GLY A 99 3.60 -4.13 -7.45
CA GLY A 99 4.55 -5.05 -8.04
C GLY A 99 5.18 -4.50 -9.32
N ILE A 100 6.45 -4.79 -9.52
CA ILE A 100 7.15 -4.55 -10.78
C ILE A 100 8.01 -5.75 -11.15
N ARG A 101 7.80 -6.32 -12.33
CA ARG A 101 8.56 -7.51 -12.81
C ARG A 101 8.63 -8.63 -11.78
N GLY A 102 7.51 -8.91 -11.10
CA GLY A 102 7.39 -9.96 -10.08
C GLY A 102 8.02 -9.63 -8.71
N ARG A 103 8.49 -8.39 -8.49
CA ARG A 103 9.07 -7.95 -7.21
C ARG A 103 8.15 -6.94 -6.52
N SER A 104 8.08 -6.99 -5.20
CA SER A 104 7.34 -6.00 -4.40
C SER A 104 8.10 -4.67 -4.36
N VAL A 105 7.45 -3.59 -4.79
CA VAL A 105 7.97 -2.21 -4.63
C VAL A 105 8.02 -1.84 -3.15
N ASN A 106 6.96 -2.14 -2.38
CA ASN A 106 6.91 -1.90 -0.94
C ASN A 106 8.09 -2.57 -0.22
N GLY A 107 8.30 -3.86 -0.49
CA GLY A 107 9.41 -4.63 0.10
C GLY A 107 10.78 -4.14 -0.33
N GLU A 108 10.95 -3.75 -1.60
CA GLU A 108 12.22 -3.26 -2.11
C GLU A 108 12.65 -1.93 -1.47
N LEU A 109 11.69 -1.02 -1.20
CA LEU A 109 11.99 0.24 -0.51
C LEU A 109 12.41 0.00 0.94
N VAL A 110 11.72 -0.90 1.66
CA VAL A 110 12.11 -1.28 3.03
C VAL A 110 13.49 -1.93 3.04
N ARG A 111 13.72 -2.90 2.15
CA ARG A 111 15.00 -3.60 2.03
C ARG A 111 16.19 -2.68 1.77
N ARG A 112 15.98 -1.60 0.99
CA ARG A 112 17.00 -0.57 0.74
C ARG A 112 17.17 0.43 1.88
N GLY A 113 16.34 0.35 2.92
CA GLY A 113 16.31 1.36 3.98
C GLY A 113 15.79 2.72 3.51
N LEU A 114 14.84 2.75 2.57
CA LEU A 114 14.22 3.98 2.05
C LEU A 114 12.84 4.24 2.66
N ALA A 115 12.32 3.29 3.43
CA ALA A 115 11.03 3.38 4.11
C ALA A 115 11.09 2.69 5.47
N TRP A 116 10.26 3.18 6.41
CA TRP A 116 9.90 2.46 7.63
C TRP A 116 8.68 1.58 7.39
N VAL A 117 8.60 0.42 8.04
CA VAL A 117 7.33 -0.27 8.22
C VAL A 117 6.48 0.55 9.18
N TYR A 118 5.22 0.84 8.81
CA TYR A 118 4.35 1.65 9.63
C TYR A 118 3.37 0.77 10.44
N PRO A 119 3.64 0.46 11.72
CA PRO A 119 2.88 -0.55 12.48
C PRO A 119 1.39 -0.24 12.60
N ARG A 120 1.02 1.07 12.57
CA ARG A 120 -0.38 1.48 12.63
C ARG A 120 -1.18 1.04 11.40
N TYR A 121 -0.55 1.01 10.23
CA TYR A 121 -1.18 0.75 8.94
C TYR A 121 -0.73 -0.58 8.30
N CYS A 122 0.30 -1.24 8.82
CA CYS A 122 0.68 -2.57 8.39
C CYS A 122 0.00 -3.63 9.26
N LYS A 123 -1.10 -4.21 8.78
CA LYS A 123 -1.93 -5.18 9.53
C LYS A 123 -2.06 -6.53 8.85
N ALA A 124 -1.93 -6.59 7.53
CA ALA A 124 -2.08 -7.83 6.78
C ALA A 124 -0.94 -8.81 7.06
N GLN A 125 -1.29 -10.03 7.51
CA GLN A 125 -0.32 -11.10 7.75
C GLN A 125 -0.45 -12.17 6.67
N PRO A 126 0.66 -12.79 6.22
CA PRO A 126 2.04 -12.71 6.74
C PRO A 126 2.87 -11.54 6.16
N LEU A 127 2.28 -10.68 5.28
CA LEU A 127 2.95 -9.61 4.57
C LEU A 127 3.75 -8.69 5.50
N CYS A 128 3.10 -8.18 6.57
CA CYS A 128 3.74 -7.20 7.47
C CYS A 128 4.91 -7.80 8.23
N ARG A 129 4.85 -9.09 8.60
CA ARG A 129 6.01 -9.79 9.18
C ARG A 129 7.18 -9.82 8.20
N GLY A 130 6.92 -10.11 6.92
CA GLY A 130 7.97 -10.09 5.89
C GLY A 130 8.59 -8.71 5.69
N LEU A 131 7.79 -7.63 5.79
CA LEU A 131 8.31 -6.25 5.77
C LEU A 131 9.15 -5.93 7.01
N ASP A 132 8.73 -6.36 8.21
CA ASP A 132 9.50 -6.18 9.45
C ASP A 132 10.87 -6.89 9.37
N GLU A 133 10.93 -8.09 8.80
CA GLU A 133 12.18 -8.83 8.58
C GLU A 133 13.12 -8.09 7.61
N LEU A 134 12.58 -7.50 6.55
CA LEU A 134 13.36 -6.66 5.62
C LEU A 134 13.86 -5.38 6.27
N GLU A 135 13.05 -4.74 7.13
CA GLU A 135 13.47 -3.56 7.87
C GLU A 135 14.62 -3.88 8.84
N GLU A 136 14.52 -4.98 9.58
CA GLU A 136 15.56 -5.40 10.53
C GLU A 136 16.88 -5.71 9.80
N ALA A 137 16.82 -6.37 8.65
CA ALA A 137 17.99 -6.60 7.80
C ALA A 137 18.62 -5.27 7.34
N ALA A 138 17.80 -4.32 6.85
CA ALA A 138 18.28 -3.00 6.41
C ALA A 138 18.90 -2.19 7.57
N ARG A 139 18.35 -2.30 8.78
CA ARG A 139 18.92 -1.69 10.02
C ARG A 139 20.28 -2.28 10.37
N THR A 140 20.39 -3.60 10.35
CA THR A 140 21.62 -4.33 10.66
C THR A 140 22.74 -3.93 9.69
N GLU A 141 22.42 -3.83 8.41
CA GLU A 141 23.34 -3.43 7.34
C GLU A 141 23.55 -1.92 7.24
N ARG A 142 22.82 -1.12 8.03
CA ARG A 142 22.85 0.35 8.05
C ARG A 142 22.59 0.96 6.67
N LEU A 143 21.58 0.47 5.97
CA LEU A 143 21.21 0.95 4.65
C LEU A 143 20.33 2.22 4.74
N GLY A 144 20.45 3.12 3.77
CA GLY A 144 19.61 4.29 3.61
C GLY A 144 19.44 5.11 4.89
N ILE A 145 18.20 5.24 5.37
CA ILE A 145 17.84 5.95 6.61
C ILE A 145 18.53 5.40 7.87
N TRP A 146 18.95 4.14 7.85
CA TRP A 146 19.56 3.45 8.99
C TRP A 146 21.06 3.74 9.15
N ARG A 147 21.67 4.52 8.24
CA ARG A 147 23.04 5.06 8.41
C ARG A 147 23.08 6.00 9.60
N ASP A 148 22.01 6.74 9.84
CA ASP A 148 21.85 7.59 11.01
C ASP A 148 21.13 6.82 12.12
N ARG A 149 21.81 6.62 13.25
CA ARG A 149 21.25 5.95 14.44
C ARG A 149 20.13 6.76 15.10
N GLN A 150 20.03 8.06 14.84
CA GLN A 150 19.02 8.95 15.36
C GLN A 150 17.89 9.20 14.35
N SER A 151 17.79 8.36 13.32
CA SER A 151 16.77 8.47 12.30
C SER A 151 15.38 8.43 12.89
N VAL A 152 14.58 9.48 12.65
CA VAL A 152 13.25 9.66 13.21
C VAL A 152 12.20 9.19 12.20
N PRO A 153 11.23 8.36 12.58
CA PRO A 153 10.16 7.95 11.68
C PRO A 153 9.28 9.14 11.22
N PRO A 154 8.74 9.11 9.98
CA PRO A 154 7.95 10.22 9.44
C PRO A 154 6.75 10.64 10.29
N TRP A 155 6.06 9.68 10.90
CA TRP A 155 4.92 9.96 11.79
C TRP A 155 5.31 10.63 13.11
N VAL A 156 6.57 10.54 13.54
CA VAL A 156 7.11 11.29 14.67
C VAL A 156 7.57 12.67 14.21
N TRP A 157 8.26 12.74 13.08
CA TRP A 157 8.69 13.98 12.45
C TRP A 157 7.55 14.98 12.21
N LYS A 158 6.41 14.50 11.69
CA LYS A 158 5.20 15.31 11.47
C LYS A 158 4.68 15.94 12.75
N ARG A 159 4.71 15.22 13.88
CA ARG A 159 4.24 15.74 15.19
C ARG A 159 5.16 16.79 15.79
N GLY A 160 6.43 16.80 15.44
CA GLY A 160 7.41 17.80 15.93
C GLY A 160 7.43 19.11 15.14
N LYS A 161 6.60 19.24 14.08
CA LYS A 161 6.51 20.44 13.23
C LYS A 161 5.38 21.41 13.64
N HIS A 162 4.70 21.15 14.74
CA HIS A 162 3.60 21.98 15.24
C HIS A 162 4.00 22.78 16.47
#